data_9e842a4e83f3daea47d4d985953daa82
#
_entry.id   9e842a4e83f3daea47d4d985953daa82
#
_cell.length_a   1.000
_cell.length_b   1.000
_cell.length_c   1.000
_cell.angle_alpha   90.00
_cell.angle_beta   90.00
_cell.angle_gamma   90.00
#
_symmetry.space_group_name_H-M   'P 1'
#
loop_
_entity.id
_entity.type
_entity.pdbx_description
1 polymer ?
#
loop_
_entity_poly.entity_id
_entity_poly.type
_entity_poly.pdbx_seq_one_letter_code
_entity_poly.pdbx_strand_id
1 'polypeptide(L)'
;MQETRQNRIARLLQKELSLIFQAQTRSMHGVMVSVTNVKISPDLSICTAYLSIFPSEKGSEIITNITKNASQVRYELGTRVRNQLRVIPELRFHIDDSLDYIENIDRLLKK
;
A
#
# COMPACT_ATOMS: atom_id res chain seq x y z
N MET A 1 10.79 -11.49 20.73
CA MET A 1 9.94 -12.21 19.77
C MET A 1 10.62 -12.32 18.43
N GLN A 2 10.69 -13.52 17.90
CA GLN A 2 11.26 -13.70 16.57
C GLN A 2 10.24 -13.32 15.52
N GLU A 3 10.67 -12.52 14.57
CA GLU A 3 9.83 -12.11 13.47
C GLU A 3 9.77 -13.21 12.43
N THR A 4 8.58 -13.48 11.90
CA THR A 4 8.43 -14.47 10.84
C THR A 4 9.00 -13.94 9.53
N ARG A 5 9.31 -14.86 8.61
CA ARG A 5 9.76 -14.49 7.27
C ARG A 5 8.69 -13.63 6.56
N GLN A 6 7.41 -14.01 6.72
CA GLN A 6 6.32 -13.23 6.15
C GLN A 6 6.34 -11.79 6.64
N ASN A 7 6.52 -11.59 7.94
CA ASN A 7 6.51 -10.25 8.52
C ASN A 7 7.69 -9.41 8.03
N ARG A 8 8.86 -10.03 7.90
CA ARG A 8 10.04 -9.32 7.38
C ARG A 8 9.83 -8.90 5.92
N ILE A 9 9.27 -9.79 5.12
CA ILE A 9 8.98 -9.48 3.72
C ILE A 9 7.92 -8.40 3.64
N ALA A 10 6.87 -8.48 4.45
CA ALA A 10 5.82 -7.46 4.46
C ALA A 10 6.39 -6.08 4.79
N ARG A 11 7.29 -5.99 5.77
CA ARG A 11 7.91 -4.72 6.11
C ARG A 11 8.80 -4.18 5.01
N LEU A 12 9.56 -5.06 4.37
CA LEU A 12 10.40 -4.67 3.24
C LEU A 12 9.53 -4.12 2.11
N LEU A 13 8.47 -4.82 1.76
CA LEU A 13 7.58 -4.39 0.68
C LEU A 13 6.85 -3.10 1.04
N GLN A 14 6.43 -2.95 2.31
CA GLN A 14 5.79 -1.72 2.76
C GLN A 14 6.73 -0.52 2.58
N LYS A 15 7.97 -0.66 2.98
CA LYS A 15 8.96 0.41 2.84
C LYS A 15 9.20 0.76 1.38
N GLU A 16 9.42 -0.24 0.55
CA GLU A 16 9.75 0.00 -0.86
C GLU A 16 8.54 0.54 -1.62
N LEU A 17 7.34 0.03 -1.35
CA LEU A 17 6.13 0.56 -1.97
C LEU A 17 5.88 2.01 -1.56
N SER A 18 6.13 2.34 -0.29
CA SER A 18 5.99 3.73 0.18
C SER A 18 6.90 4.67 -0.62
N LEU A 19 8.14 4.25 -0.87
CA LEU A 19 9.07 5.05 -1.65
C LEU A 19 8.62 5.20 -3.10
N ILE A 20 8.09 4.14 -3.69
CA ILE A 20 7.57 4.18 -5.06
C ILE A 20 6.42 5.18 -5.16
N PHE A 21 5.45 5.11 -4.24
CA PHE A 21 4.30 6.00 -4.28
C PHE A 21 4.67 7.44 -3.96
N GLN A 22 5.62 7.67 -3.07
CA GLN A 22 6.12 9.02 -2.82
C GLN A 22 6.71 9.64 -4.08
N ALA A 23 7.47 8.86 -4.82
CA ALA A 23 8.05 9.33 -6.08
C ALA A 23 6.97 9.63 -7.12
N GLN A 24 5.95 8.77 -7.23
CA GLN A 24 4.86 8.95 -8.19
C GLN A 24 4.00 10.16 -7.89
N THR A 25 3.74 10.43 -6.60
CA THR A 25 2.86 11.54 -6.21
C THR A 25 3.58 12.86 -6.08
N ARG A 26 4.90 12.88 -6.27
CA ARG A 26 5.69 14.10 -6.14
C ARG A 26 5.23 15.19 -7.10
N SER A 27 4.77 14.81 -8.29
CA SER A 27 4.26 15.75 -9.29
C SER A 27 2.79 16.09 -9.11
N MET A 28 2.10 15.43 -8.17
CA MET A 28 0.67 15.63 -7.93
C MET A 28 0.50 16.51 -6.72
N HIS A 29 0.25 17.80 -6.96
CA HIS A 29 0.15 18.78 -5.87
C HIS A 29 -1.04 18.46 -4.96
N GLY A 30 -0.77 18.43 -3.67
CA GLY A 30 -1.80 18.23 -2.66
C GLY A 30 -2.26 16.78 -2.50
N VAL A 31 -1.62 15.85 -3.20
CA VAL A 31 -1.97 14.42 -3.09
C VAL A 31 -0.87 13.67 -2.36
N MET A 32 -1.27 12.87 -1.38
CA MET A 32 -0.35 12.02 -0.63
C MET A 32 -0.90 10.60 -0.58
N VAL A 33 -0.04 9.63 -0.92
CA VAL A 33 -0.39 8.21 -0.83
C VAL A 33 0.61 7.57 0.13
N SER A 34 0.09 6.97 1.19
CA SER A 34 0.91 6.28 2.20
C SER A 34 0.50 4.82 2.28
N VAL A 35 1.48 3.93 2.39
CA VAL A 35 1.22 2.51 2.61
C VAL A 35 1.14 2.29 4.12
N THR A 36 -0.07 2.05 4.61
CA THR A 36 -0.32 1.93 6.05
C THR A 36 -0.08 0.51 6.56
N ASN A 37 -0.30 -0.48 5.70
CA ASN A 37 -0.12 -1.88 6.09
C ASN A 37 0.09 -2.73 4.84
N VAL A 38 0.76 -3.86 5.04
CA VAL A 38 0.99 -4.84 3.97
C VAL A 38 0.77 -6.22 4.56
N LYS A 39 -0.02 -7.04 3.87
CA LYS A 39 -0.25 -8.43 4.23
C LYS A 39 0.23 -9.34 3.10
N ILE A 40 0.98 -10.37 3.48
CA ILE A 40 1.51 -11.35 2.53
C ILE A 40 0.81 -12.68 2.78
N SER A 41 0.41 -13.36 1.69
CA SER A 41 -0.14 -14.70 1.81
C SER A 41 0.92 -15.69 2.32
N PRO A 42 0.51 -16.79 2.96
CA PRO A 42 1.49 -17.75 3.50
C PRO A 42 2.45 -18.33 2.46
N ASP A 43 2.00 -18.48 1.21
CA ASP A 43 2.83 -18.99 0.12
C ASP A 43 3.62 -17.87 -0.57
N LEU A 44 3.53 -16.63 -0.09
CA LEU A 44 4.23 -15.48 -0.62
C LEU A 44 3.84 -15.11 -2.05
N SER A 45 2.68 -15.57 -2.51
CA SER A 45 2.24 -15.31 -3.89
C SER A 45 1.45 -14.01 -4.06
N ILE A 46 0.82 -13.52 -2.99
CA ILE A 46 -0.03 -12.34 -3.04
C ILE A 46 0.38 -11.36 -1.94
N CYS A 47 0.56 -10.12 -2.34
CA CYS A 47 0.84 -9.01 -1.43
C CYS A 47 -0.32 -8.03 -1.49
N THR A 48 -1.03 -7.86 -0.39
CA THR A 48 -2.11 -6.89 -0.28
C THR A 48 -1.60 -5.66 0.46
N ALA A 49 -1.62 -4.52 -0.22
CA ALA A 49 -1.16 -3.26 0.34
C ALA A 49 -2.36 -2.36 0.65
N TYR A 50 -2.42 -1.86 1.85
CA TYR A 50 -3.46 -0.93 2.29
C TYR A 50 -2.92 0.47 2.22
N LEU A 51 -3.65 1.35 1.55
CA LEU A 51 -3.19 2.70 1.24
C LEU A 51 -4.09 3.73 1.91
N SER A 52 -3.46 4.75 2.48
CA SER A 52 -4.13 5.95 2.93
C SER A 52 -3.89 7.04 1.89
N ILE A 53 -4.95 7.59 1.33
CA ILE A 53 -4.85 8.58 0.26
C ILE A 53 -5.46 9.89 0.74
N PHE A 54 -4.69 10.96 0.60
CA PHE A 54 -5.13 12.30 0.96
C PHE A 54 -5.09 13.19 -0.29
N PRO A 55 -6.13 13.97 -0.57
CA PRO A 55 -7.40 14.03 0.17
C PRO A 55 -8.26 12.80 -0.08
N SER A 56 -9.05 12.41 0.91
CA SER A 56 -9.82 11.16 0.86
C SER A 56 -10.85 11.13 -0.26
N GLU A 57 -11.36 12.29 -0.66
CA GLU A 57 -12.33 12.42 -1.74
C GLU A 57 -11.78 11.98 -3.09
N LYS A 58 -10.46 11.99 -3.26
CA LYS A 58 -9.80 11.52 -4.48
C LYS A 58 -9.37 10.06 -4.40
N GLY A 59 -9.63 9.41 -3.26
CA GLY A 59 -9.17 8.06 -3.03
C GLY A 59 -9.62 7.07 -4.08
N SER A 60 -10.90 7.09 -4.45
CA SER A 60 -11.45 6.16 -5.44
C SER A 60 -10.76 6.28 -6.79
N GLU A 61 -10.55 7.50 -7.24
CA GLU A 61 -9.89 7.75 -8.52
C GLU A 61 -8.44 7.28 -8.48
N ILE A 62 -7.74 7.63 -7.41
CA ILE A 62 -6.32 7.32 -7.28
C ILE A 62 -6.11 5.81 -7.14
N ILE A 63 -6.92 5.13 -6.33
CA ILE A 63 -6.78 3.67 -6.16
C ILE A 63 -7.09 2.94 -7.47
N THR A 64 -8.04 3.45 -8.25
CA THR A 64 -8.34 2.87 -9.56
C THR A 64 -7.13 3.00 -10.49
N ASN A 65 -6.48 4.15 -10.51
CA ASN A 65 -5.30 4.37 -11.33
C ASN A 65 -4.14 3.49 -10.89
N ILE A 66 -3.92 3.36 -9.59
CA ILE A 66 -2.88 2.50 -9.04
C ILE A 66 -3.12 1.05 -9.44
N THR A 67 -4.38 0.60 -9.34
CA THR A 67 -4.73 -0.77 -9.69
C THR A 67 -4.50 -1.04 -11.18
N LYS A 68 -4.84 -0.10 -12.03
CA LYS A 68 -4.59 -0.23 -13.47
C LYS A 68 -3.10 -0.33 -13.79
N ASN A 69 -2.27 0.31 -12.98
CA ASN A 69 -0.83 0.34 -13.19
C ASN A 69 -0.09 -0.64 -12.27
N ALA A 70 -0.81 -1.61 -11.70
CA ALA A 70 -0.23 -2.54 -10.73
C ALA A 70 0.96 -3.30 -11.29
N SER A 71 0.92 -3.67 -12.58
CA SER A 71 2.04 -4.39 -13.20
C SER A 71 3.29 -3.54 -13.28
N GLN A 72 3.15 -2.24 -13.52
CA GLN A 72 4.28 -1.32 -13.53
C GLN A 72 4.86 -1.13 -12.14
N VAL A 73 4.00 -0.99 -11.14
CA VAL A 73 4.43 -0.89 -9.74
C VAL A 73 5.17 -2.17 -9.33
N ARG A 74 4.64 -3.32 -9.74
CA ARG A 74 5.28 -4.61 -9.46
C ARG A 74 6.65 -4.68 -10.11
N TYR A 75 6.79 -4.18 -11.32
CA TYR A 75 8.08 -4.14 -12.00
C TYR A 75 9.09 -3.27 -11.24
N GLU A 76 8.69 -2.07 -10.84
CA GLU A 76 9.55 -1.19 -10.05
C GLU A 76 9.93 -1.81 -8.72
N LEU A 77 8.95 -2.43 -8.05
CA LEU A 77 9.22 -3.12 -6.79
C LEU A 77 10.24 -4.23 -7.02
N GLY A 78 10.09 -4.98 -8.10
CA GLY A 78 11.02 -6.05 -8.44
C GLY A 78 12.45 -5.57 -8.60
N THR A 79 12.64 -4.42 -9.25
CA THR A 79 14.01 -3.88 -9.40
C THR A 79 14.61 -3.47 -8.07
N ARG A 80 13.79 -3.05 -7.11
CA ARG A 80 14.26 -2.61 -5.79
C ARG A 80 14.58 -3.77 -4.86
N VAL A 81 13.84 -4.89 -4.97
CA VAL A 81 13.95 -5.99 -4.01
C VAL A 81 14.50 -7.28 -4.62
N ARG A 82 14.96 -7.24 -5.85
CA ARG A 82 15.40 -8.45 -6.57
C ARG A 82 16.47 -9.24 -5.83
N ASN A 83 17.29 -8.56 -5.04
CA ASN A 83 18.36 -9.22 -4.26
C ASN A 83 17.82 -9.92 -3.02
N GLN A 84 16.63 -9.55 -2.57
CA GLN A 84 16.01 -10.11 -1.37
C GLN A 84 14.92 -11.13 -1.69
N LEU A 85 14.26 -10.98 -2.84
CA LEU A 85 13.14 -11.86 -3.23
C LEU A 85 13.36 -12.40 -4.63
N ARG A 86 13.21 -13.73 -4.77
CA ARG A 86 13.30 -14.38 -6.07
C ARG A 86 12.08 -14.11 -6.93
N VAL A 87 10.91 -14.18 -6.32
CA VAL A 87 9.63 -14.01 -7.00
C VAL A 87 8.91 -12.85 -6.34
N ILE A 88 8.44 -11.91 -7.16
CA ILE A 88 7.69 -10.77 -6.65
C ILE A 88 6.22 -11.15 -6.59
N PRO A 89 5.57 -10.99 -5.43
CA PRO A 89 4.16 -11.35 -5.30
C PRO A 89 3.27 -10.52 -6.21
N GLU A 90 2.09 -11.07 -6.52
CA GLU A 90 1.05 -10.28 -7.16
C GLU A 90 0.63 -9.16 -6.19
N LEU A 91 0.51 -7.95 -6.70
CA LEU A 91 0.15 -6.80 -5.87
C LEU A 91 -1.34 -6.55 -5.95
N ARG A 92 -1.96 -6.36 -4.79
CA ARG A 92 -3.35 -5.94 -4.66
C ARG A 92 -3.39 -4.73 -3.77
N PHE A 93 -4.19 -3.73 -4.14
CA PHE A 93 -4.25 -2.47 -3.42
C PHE A 93 -5.66 -2.23 -2.93
N HIS A 94 -5.77 -1.81 -1.67
CA HIS A 94 -7.04 -1.45 -1.05
C HIS A 94 -6.85 -0.16 -0.28
N ILE A 95 -7.92 0.62 -0.18
CA ILE A 95 -7.89 1.81 0.65
C ILE A 95 -8.02 1.39 2.11
N ASP A 96 -7.13 1.91 2.93
CA ASP A 96 -7.24 1.74 4.38
C ASP A 96 -8.20 2.79 4.92
N ASP A 97 -9.42 2.37 5.24
CA ASP A 97 -10.46 3.24 5.72
C ASP A 97 -10.59 3.22 7.25
N SER A 98 -9.58 2.69 7.94
CA SER A 98 -9.61 2.59 9.40
C SER A 98 -9.85 3.94 10.06
N LEU A 99 -9.16 4.98 9.57
CA LEU A 99 -9.32 6.33 10.12
C LEU A 99 -10.70 6.90 9.85
N ASP A 100 -11.23 6.67 8.65
CA ASP A 100 -12.57 7.12 8.29
C ASP A 100 -13.62 6.44 9.16
N TYR A 101 -13.42 5.15 9.44
CA TYR A 101 -14.31 4.41 10.30
C TYR A 101 -14.32 5.00 11.72
N ILE A 102 -13.15 5.32 12.25
CA ILE A 102 -13.03 5.93 13.58
C ILE A 102 -13.69 7.31 13.60
N GLU A 103 -13.51 8.11 12.56
CA GLU A 103 -14.16 9.42 12.45
C GLU A 103 -15.68 9.28 12.42
N ASN A 104 -16.20 8.31 11.68
CA ASN A 104 -17.64 8.08 11.60
C ASN A 104 -18.21 7.68 12.95
N ILE A 105 -17.52 6.84 13.70
CA ILE A 105 -17.93 6.45 15.04
C ILE A 105 -17.99 7.69 15.95
N ASP A 106 -16.96 8.54 15.87
CA ASP A 106 -16.89 9.77 16.64
C ASP A 106 -18.09 10.68 16.35
N ARG A 107 -18.41 10.84 15.07
CA ARG A 107 -19.55 11.65 14.66
C ARG A 107 -20.87 11.09 15.20
N LEU A 108 -21.03 9.78 15.15
CA LEU A 108 -22.24 9.14 15.67
C LEU A 108 -22.37 9.31 17.19
N LEU A 109 -21.25 9.27 17.90
CA LEU A 109 -21.25 9.42 19.34
C LEU A 109 -21.49 10.85 19.79
N LYS A 110 -21.17 11.83 18.97
CA LYS A 110 -21.30 13.25 19.28
C LYS A 110 -22.70 13.80 19.04
N LYS A 111 -23.58 13.04 18.47
CA LYS A 111 -24.94 13.49 18.23
C LYS A 111 -25.80 13.48 19.49
#